data_c1d2473301b8f20f705da1c50442f9ac
#
_entry.id   c1d2473301b8f20f705da1c50442f9ac
#
_cell.length_a   1.000
_cell.length_b   1.000
_cell.length_c   1.000
_cell.angle_alpha   90.00
_cell.angle_beta   90.00
_cell.angle_gamma   90.00
#
_symmetry.space_group_name_H-M   'P 1'
#
loop_
_entity.id
_entity.type
_entity.pdbx_description
1 polymer ?
#
loop_
_entity_poly.entity_id
_entity_poly.type
_entity_poly.pdbx_seq_one_letter_code
_entity_poly.pdbx_strand_id
1 'polypeptide(L)'
;MAISKNRIKYIHSLELKKKRKEENVFLAEGPKLVEDLLGHFDCRFLMGTREWLASQKNLTDIQDITEVTEEELARASLQKTPQQVLAVFEQPQYMTDPKIAEHSLCLALDDVQDPGNLGTIVRLADWFGIEDIFCSPNTADIYNPKAIQATMGGIARVRVHYTDLPELIRSLNGVPVYGTFLDGKNIYEQPLSEHGLIIMGNEGKGIGRDVEQLVNRKLYIPNLSLIHI
;
A
#
# COMPACT_ATOMS: atom_id res chain seq x y z
N MET A 1 10.50 -14.71 28.59
CA MET A 1 9.13 -14.64 29.19
C MET A 1 8.13 -15.07 28.15
N ALA A 2 7.16 -15.90 28.50
CA ALA A 2 6.11 -16.29 27.55
C ALA A 2 5.27 -15.08 27.14
N ILE A 3 4.93 -15.00 25.85
CA ILE A 3 4.05 -13.92 25.33
C ILE A 3 2.70 -13.92 26.06
N SER A 4 2.24 -12.76 26.49
CA SER A 4 0.95 -12.64 27.17
C SER A 4 -0.23 -12.90 26.24
N LYS A 5 -1.28 -13.55 26.76
CA LYS A 5 -2.53 -13.75 26.01
C LYS A 5 -3.15 -12.42 25.51
N ASN A 6 -2.96 -11.34 26.24
CA ASN A 6 -3.47 -10.02 25.87
C ASN A 6 -2.73 -9.47 24.65
N ARG A 7 -1.41 -9.68 24.55
CA ARG A 7 -0.63 -9.27 23.39
C ARG A 7 -1.05 -10.03 22.13
N ILE A 8 -1.26 -11.34 22.23
CA ILE A 8 -1.78 -12.14 21.11
C ILE A 8 -3.14 -11.62 20.66
N LYS A 9 -4.07 -11.40 21.60
CA LYS A 9 -5.40 -10.85 21.28
C LYS A 9 -5.31 -9.47 20.62
N TYR A 10 -4.40 -8.64 21.08
CA TYR A 10 -4.16 -7.32 20.49
C TYR A 10 -3.70 -7.45 19.05
N ILE A 11 -2.68 -8.26 18.77
CA ILE A 11 -2.17 -8.47 17.41
C ILE A 11 -3.27 -8.99 16.48
N HIS A 12 -4.02 -10.01 16.91
CA HIS A 12 -5.14 -10.54 16.12
C HIS A 12 -6.25 -9.50 15.89
N SER A 13 -6.46 -8.57 16.83
CA SER A 13 -7.44 -7.49 16.63
C SER A 13 -7.06 -6.53 15.50
N LEU A 14 -5.77 -6.45 15.14
CA LEU A 14 -5.28 -5.62 14.03
C LEU A 14 -5.65 -6.15 12.64
N GLU A 15 -6.23 -7.35 12.55
CA GLU A 15 -6.90 -7.80 11.33
C GLU A 15 -8.08 -6.88 10.96
N LEU A 16 -8.74 -6.29 11.97
CA LEU A 16 -9.87 -5.40 11.78
C LEU A 16 -9.45 -3.97 11.44
N LYS A 17 -9.95 -3.43 10.31
CA LYS A 17 -9.70 -2.03 9.88
C LYS A 17 -10.03 -1.02 10.99
N LYS A 18 -11.16 -1.23 11.69
CA LYS A 18 -11.56 -0.35 12.79
C LYS A 18 -10.48 -0.25 13.87
N LYS A 19 -9.90 -1.39 14.26
CA LYS A 19 -8.89 -1.42 15.33
C LYS A 19 -7.59 -0.75 14.89
N ARG A 20 -7.13 -0.98 13.66
CA ARG A 20 -5.95 -0.30 13.11
C ARG A 20 -6.11 1.22 13.10
N LYS A 21 -7.32 1.71 12.72
CA LYS A 21 -7.62 3.16 12.74
C LYS A 21 -7.67 3.74 14.15
N GLU A 22 -8.33 3.04 15.10
CA GLU A 22 -8.39 3.47 16.49
C GLU A 22 -7.02 3.61 17.13
N GLU A 23 -6.13 2.67 16.85
CA GLU A 23 -4.78 2.62 17.39
C GLU A 23 -3.75 3.38 16.54
N ASN A 24 -4.12 3.79 15.34
CA ASN A 24 -3.24 4.42 14.34
C ASN A 24 -2.00 3.57 14.02
N VAL A 25 -2.18 2.24 13.82
CA VAL A 25 -1.06 1.30 13.58
C VAL A 25 -1.37 0.34 12.44
N PHE A 26 -0.30 -0.35 11.99
CA PHE A 26 -0.39 -1.49 11.10
C PHE A 26 0.59 -2.60 11.49
N LEU A 27 0.29 -3.82 11.03
CA LEU A 27 1.08 -5.01 11.28
C LEU A 27 1.92 -5.35 10.06
N ALA A 28 3.20 -5.65 10.27
CA ALA A 28 4.09 -6.23 9.27
C ALA A 28 4.72 -7.51 9.79
N GLU A 29 4.84 -8.52 8.93
CA GLU A 29 5.33 -9.83 9.30
C GLU A 29 6.35 -10.36 8.29
N GLY A 30 7.40 -10.98 8.80
CA GLY A 30 8.49 -11.57 8.03
C GLY A 30 9.74 -10.69 7.95
N PRO A 31 10.93 -11.34 7.88
CA PRO A 31 12.22 -10.67 8.03
C PRO A 31 12.42 -9.51 7.09
N LYS A 32 12.31 -9.76 5.79
CA LYS A 32 12.58 -8.76 4.76
C LYS A 32 11.64 -7.56 4.86
N LEU A 33 10.32 -7.81 5.03
CA LEU A 33 9.34 -6.74 5.11
C LEU A 33 9.58 -5.87 6.35
N VAL A 34 9.80 -6.47 7.51
CA VAL A 34 10.06 -5.71 8.75
C VAL A 34 11.35 -4.91 8.62
N GLU A 35 12.43 -5.49 8.08
CA GLU A 35 13.70 -4.79 7.83
C GLU A 35 13.53 -3.59 6.90
N ASP A 36 12.78 -3.75 5.81
CA ASP A 36 12.52 -2.67 4.85
C ASP A 36 11.71 -1.51 5.47
N LEU A 37 10.90 -1.79 6.51
CA LEU A 37 10.06 -0.78 7.17
C LEU A 37 10.76 -0.10 8.36
N LEU A 38 11.72 -0.78 8.97
CA LEU A 38 12.51 -0.19 10.06
C LEU A 38 13.30 1.03 9.54
N GLY A 39 13.24 2.13 10.30
CA GLY A 39 13.83 3.41 9.92
C GLY A 39 12.97 4.28 8.99
N HIS A 40 11.86 3.75 8.46
CA HIS A 40 10.87 4.52 7.70
C HIS A 40 9.61 4.82 8.50
N PHE A 41 9.26 3.93 9.45
CA PHE A 41 8.09 4.08 10.31
C PHE A 41 8.46 3.88 11.77
N ASP A 42 7.77 4.57 12.65
CA ASP A 42 7.93 4.39 14.10
C ASP A 42 7.43 3.02 14.51
N CYS A 43 8.31 2.19 15.04
CA CYS A 43 7.99 0.84 15.48
C CYS A 43 7.50 0.88 16.94
N ARG A 44 6.21 0.59 17.15
CA ARG A 44 5.59 0.58 18.48
C ARG A 44 6.06 -0.59 19.33
N PHE A 45 6.14 -1.78 18.73
CA PHE A 45 6.78 -2.95 19.30
C PHE A 45 7.19 -3.98 18.24
N LEU A 46 8.12 -4.82 18.60
CA LEU A 46 8.67 -5.87 17.75
C LEU A 46 8.77 -7.18 18.53
N MET A 47 8.40 -8.27 17.88
CA MET A 47 8.57 -9.63 18.38
C MET A 47 9.39 -10.40 17.37
N GLY A 48 10.52 -10.97 17.83
CA GLY A 48 11.41 -11.72 16.94
C GLY A 48 11.96 -12.97 17.61
N THR A 49 12.33 -13.94 16.78
CA THR A 49 13.10 -15.08 17.25
C THR A 49 14.50 -14.63 17.65
N ARG A 50 15.13 -15.38 18.56
CA ARG A 50 16.49 -15.10 19.01
C ARG A 50 17.47 -14.98 17.84
N GLU A 51 17.34 -15.86 16.86
CA GLU A 51 18.20 -15.89 15.68
C GLU A 51 18.08 -14.59 14.87
N TRP A 52 16.83 -14.16 14.58
CA TRP A 52 16.60 -12.94 13.84
C TRP A 52 17.05 -11.70 14.61
N LEU A 53 16.73 -11.61 15.92
CA LEU A 53 17.15 -10.48 16.75
C LEU A 53 18.68 -10.35 16.80
N ALA A 54 19.40 -11.47 16.89
CA ALA A 54 20.86 -11.49 16.92
C ALA A 54 21.50 -11.06 15.58
N SER A 55 20.78 -11.20 14.47
CA SER A 55 21.24 -10.77 13.14
C SER A 55 21.10 -9.27 12.90
N GLN A 56 20.27 -8.58 13.70
CA GLN A 56 19.96 -7.15 13.51
C GLN A 56 21.03 -6.25 14.15
N LYS A 57 21.42 -5.19 13.44
CA LYS A 57 22.43 -4.23 13.91
C LYS A 57 21.86 -3.01 14.62
N ASN A 58 20.66 -2.59 14.27
CA ASN A 58 20.07 -1.31 14.70
C ASN A 58 18.61 -1.48 15.15
N LEU A 59 18.42 -1.96 16.38
CA LEU A 59 17.10 -2.01 17.03
C LEU A 59 17.01 -1.06 18.24
N THR A 60 18.00 -0.16 18.40
CA THR A 60 18.16 0.69 19.60
C THR A 60 17.01 1.66 19.83
N ASP A 61 16.32 2.07 18.75
CA ASP A 61 15.24 3.05 18.81
C ASP A 61 13.88 2.41 19.15
N ILE A 62 13.82 1.07 19.21
CA ILE A 62 12.60 0.35 19.52
C ILE A 62 12.58 0.04 21.02
N GLN A 63 11.63 0.63 21.73
CA GLN A 63 11.54 0.48 23.19
C GLN A 63 10.96 -0.87 23.64
N ASP A 64 10.09 -1.48 22.85
CA ASP A 64 9.37 -2.71 23.20
C ASP A 64 9.77 -3.84 22.23
N ILE A 65 10.86 -4.54 22.59
CA ILE A 65 11.32 -5.73 21.86
C ILE A 65 11.10 -6.96 22.73
N THR A 66 10.48 -7.98 22.17
CA THR A 66 10.23 -9.25 22.84
C THR A 66 10.87 -10.39 22.06
N GLU A 67 11.82 -11.11 22.68
CA GLU A 67 12.31 -12.39 22.17
C GLU A 67 11.22 -13.46 22.36
N VAL A 68 10.91 -14.20 21.28
CA VAL A 68 9.88 -15.24 21.27
C VAL A 68 10.39 -16.51 20.60
N THR A 69 9.77 -17.64 20.92
CA THR A 69 9.97 -18.89 20.18
C THR A 69 9.17 -18.87 18.88
N GLU A 70 9.50 -19.76 17.93
CA GLU A 70 8.72 -19.93 16.70
C GLU A 70 7.26 -20.29 17.00
N GLU A 71 7.02 -21.13 18.03
CA GLU A 71 5.66 -21.50 18.45
C GLU A 71 4.88 -20.30 19.02
N GLU A 72 5.54 -19.43 19.76
CA GLU A 72 4.94 -18.21 20.30
C GLU A 72 4.63 -17.22 19.19
N LEU A 73 5.55 -17.05 18.24
CA LEU A 73 5.36 -16.23 17.06
C LEU A 73 4.18 -16.75 16.22
N ALA A 74 4.13 -18.07 15.99
CA ALA A 74 3.04 -18.69 15.22
C ALA A 74 1.66 -18.47 15.87
N ARG A 75 1.58 -18.42 17.20
CA ARG A 75 0.31 -18.11 17.89
C ARG A 75 -0.10 -16.64 17.77
N ALA A 76 0.84 -15.74 17.57
CA ALA A 76 0.59 -14.31 17.47
C ALA A 76 0.37 -13.84 16.04
N SER A 77 0.94 -14.53 15.06
CA SER A 77 0.92 -14.18 13.64
C SER A 77 -0.47 -14.33 13.01
N LEU A 78 -0.76 -13.49 12.02
CA LEU A 78 -1.92 -13.62 11.11
C LEU A 78 -1.59 -14.43 9.85
N GLN A 79 -0.32 -14.80 9.64
CA GLN A 79 0.11 -15.59 8.48
C GLN A 79 -0.05 -17.09 8.72
N LYS A 80 -0.32 -17.84 7.65
CA LYS A 80 -0.36 -19.31 7.70
C LYS A 80 1.00 -19.95 7.98
N THR A 81 2.06 -19.32 7.49
CA THR A 81 3.46 -19.74 7.66
C THR A 81 4.29 -18.57 8.19
N PRO A 82 4.21 -18.30 9.50
CA PRO A 82 4.96 -17.21 10.11
C PRO A 82 6.47 -17.38 9.97
N GLN A 83 7.19 -16.28 9.87
CA GLN A 83 8.63 -16.29 9.74
C GLN A 83 9.25 -15.32 10.74
N GLN A 84 10.07 -15.82 11.62
CA GLN A 84 11.05 -15.17 12.47
C GLN A 84 10.68 -13.85 13.19
N VAL A 85 9.89 -12.96 12.59
CA VAL A 85 9.61 -11.64 13.15
C VAL A 85 8.22 -11.11 12.76
N LEU A 86 7.67 -10.33 13.67
CA LEU A 86 6.44 -9.56 13.54
C LEU A 86 6.64 -8.21 14.22
N ALA A 87 6.20 -7.12 13.59
CA ALA A 87 6.28 -5.79 14.15
C ALA A 87 4.99 -5.00 13.93
N VAL A 88 4.68 -4.12 14.87
CA VAL A 88 3.59 -3.15 14.76
C VAL A 88 4.18 -1.77 14.63
N PHE A 89 3.83 -1.11 13.53
CA PHE A 89 4.28 0.24 13.18
C PHE A 89 3.15 1.24 13.31
N GLU A 90 3.48 2.50 13.56
CA GLU A 90 2.54 3.61 13.50
C GLU A 90 2.22 3.98 12.05
N GLN A 91 0.94 4.32 11.78
CA GLN A 91 0.55 4.81 10.47
C GLN A 91 1.05 6.25 10.29
N PRO A 92 1.79 6.55 9.22
CA PRO A 92 2.19 7.92 8.94
C PRO A 92 0.99 8.78 8.57
N GLN A 93 1.10 10.07 8.80
CA GLN A 93 0.12 11.05 8.35
C GLN A 93 0.73 11.87 7.21
N TYR A 94 0.20 11.68 6.01
CA TYR A 94 0.60 12.45 4.82
C TYR A 94 -0.40 13.58 4.55
N MET A 95 0.10 14.76 4.25
CA MET A 95 -0.72 15.82 3.67
C MET A 95 -0.98 15.48 2.20
N THR A 96 -2.25 15.43 1.82
CA THR A 96 -2.63 15.23 0.42
C THR A 96 -2.45 16.53 -0.34
N ASP A 97 -1.46 16.57 -1.23
CA ASP A 97 -1.23 17.72 -2.13
C ASP A 97 -1.42 17.27 -3.59
N PRO A 98 -2.54 17.66 -4.24
CA PRO A 98 -2.77 17.32 -5.64
C PRO A 98 -1.73 17.94 -6.59
N LYS A 99 -1.09 19.05 -6.22
CA LYS A 99 -0.09 19.73 -7.07
C LYS A 99 1.16 18.90 -7.34
N ILE A 100 1.39 17.82 -6.60
CA ILE A 100 2.46 16.86 -6.90
C ILE A 100 2.35 16.36 -8.33
N ALA A 101 1.11 16.14 -8.83
CA ALA A 101 0.86 15.72 -10.21
C ALA A 101 1.24 16.75 -11.29
N GLU A 102 1.51 18.00 -10.92
CA GLU A 102 2.01 19.02 -11.85
C GLU A 102 3.49 18.79 -12.23
N HIS A 103 4.23 18.06 -11.40
CA HIS A 103 5.69 17.90 -11.52
C HIS A 103 6.14 16.44 -11.53
N SER A 104 5.28 15.51 -11.10
CA SER A 104 5.58 14.09 -10.98
C SER A 104 4.45 13.24 -11.53
N LEU A 105 4.78 12.05 -11.97
CA LEU A 105 3.78 11.06 -12.35
C LEU A 105 3.18 10.42 -11.10
N CYS A 106 1.86 10.48 -10.98
CA CYS A 106 1.10 9.92 -9.87
C CYS A 106 0.10 8.87 -10.38
N LEU A 107 -0.33 7.97 -9.50
CA LEU A 107 -1.45 7.07 -9.77
C LEU A 107 -2.70 7.54 -9.04
N ALA A 108 -3.88 7.25 -9.62
CA ALA A 108 -5.16 7.33 -8.94
C ALA A 108 -5.87 5.98 -9.06
N LEU A 109 -6.39 5.48 -7.95
CA LEU A 109 -7.06 4.19 -7.87
C LEU A 109 -8.52 4.40 -7.49
N ASP A 110 -9.41 4.12 -8.43
CA ASP A 110 -10.84 4.29 -8.25
C ASP A 110 -11.51 2.95 -7.96
N ASP A 111 -11.87 2.75 -6.67
CA ASP A 111 -12.60 1.58 -6.17
C ASP A 111 -11.85 0.24 -6.36
N VAL A 112 -10.52 0.23 -6.27
CA VAL A 112 -9.72 -1.01 -6.23
C VAL A 112 -9.97 -1.71 -4.89
N GLN A 113 -10.67 -2.84 -4.89
CA GLN A 113 -11.21 -3.44 -3.66
C GLN A 113 -10.38 -4.60 -3.10
N ASP A 114 -9.56 -5.29 -3.91
CA ASP A 114 -8.70 -6.36 -3.38
C ASP A 114 -7.43 -5.77 -2.74
N PRO A 115 -7.19 -6.05 -1.43
CA PRO A 115 -5.99 -5.57 -0.75
C PRO A 115 -4.68 -6.07 -1.37
N GLY A 116 -4.68 -7.28 -1.95
CA GLY A 116 -3.51 -7.83 -2.63
C GLY A 116 -3.18 -7.08 -3.91
N ASN A 117 -4.21 -6.70 -4.69
CA ASN A 117 -4.04 -5.87 -5.89
C ASN A 117 -3.51 -4.48 -5.50
N LEU A 118 -4.09 -3.84 -4.49
CA LEU A 118 -3.60 -2.56 -3.99
C LEU A 118 -2.11 -2.64 -3.58
N GLY A 119 -1.73 -3.63 -2.78
CA GLY A 119 -0.33 -3.80 -2.37
C GLY A 119 0.60 -4.08 -3.55
N THR A 120 0.15 -4.85 -4.55
CA THR A 120 0.91 -5.09 -5.78
C THR A 120 1.10 -3.80 -6.59
N ILE A 121 0.08 -2.95 -6.68
CA ILE A 121 0.17 -1.65 -7.36
C ILE A 121 1.17 -0.75 -6.62
N VAL A 122 1.15 -0.69 -5.29
CA VAL A 122 2.14 0.06 -4.49
C VAL A 122 3.56 -0.45 -4.76
N ARG A 123 3.77 -1.76 -4.83
CA ARG A 123 5.07 -2.35 -5.19
C ARG A 123 5.51 -1.97 -6.60
N LEU A 124 4.59 -1.96 -7.58
CA LEU A 124 4.90 -1.50 -8.94
C LEU A 124 5.22 -0.01 -8.98
N ALA A 125 4.47 0.82 -8.25
CA ALA A 125 4.73 2.25 -8.12
C ALA A 125 6.15 2.51 -7.60
N ASP A 126 6.55 1.83 -6.52
CA ASP A 126 7.91 1.87 -5.98
C ASP A 126 8.96 1.49 -7.03
N TRP A 127 8.72 0.41 -7.78
CA TRP A 127 9.65 -0.07 -8.82
C TRP A 127 9.85 0.95 -9.96
N PHE A 128 8.80 1.70 -10.30
CA PHE A 128 8.85 2.72 -11.36
C PHE A 128 9.10 4.14 -10.84
N GLY A 129 9.40 4.32 -9.55
CA GLY A 129 9.70 5.63 -8.96
C GLY A 129 8.48 6.55 -8.84
N ILE A 130 7.26 5.99 -8.77
CA ILE A 130 6.03 6.74 -8.50
C ILE A 130 5.83 6.77 -6.98
N GLU A 131 5.94 7.96 -6.39
CA GLU A 131 5.93 8.12 -4.94
C GLU A 131 4.54 8.38 -4.36
N ASP A 132 3.56 8.81 -5.17
CA ASP A 132 2.22 9.17 -4.68
C ASP A 132 1.11 8.42 -5.40
N ILE A 133 0.23 7.82 -4.61
CA ILE A 133 -0.97 7.14 -5.07
C ILE A 133 -2.19 7.76 -4.37
N PHE A 134 -3.15 8.25 -5.16
CA PHE A 134 -4.41 8.79 -4.67
C PHE A 134 -5.50 7.72 -4.79
N CYS A 135 -6.12 7.33 -3.71
CA CYS A 135 -7.16 6.32 -3.65
C CYS A 135 -8.52 6.93 -3.37
N SER A 136 -9.56 6.47 -4.06
CA SER A 136 -10.94 6.79 -3.68
C SER A 136 -11.24 6.23 -2.28
N PRO A 137 -12.23 6.79 -1.53
CA PRO A 137 -12.55 6.34 -0.17
C PRO A 137 -12.95 4.86 -0.06
N ASN A 138 -13.47 4.28 -1.16
CA ASN A 138 -13.91 2.89 -1.24
C ASN A 138 -12.77 1.93 -1.61
N THR A 139 -11.62 2.42 -2.02
CA THR A 139 -10.44 1.60 -2.28
C THR A 139 -10.01 0.85 -1.01
N ALA A 140 -9.51 -0.36 -1.16
CA ALA A 140 -9.05 -1.20 -0.07
C ALA A 140 -8.11 -0.45 0.86
N ASP A 141 -8.08 -0.83 2.14
CA ASP A 141 -7.19 -0.24 3.12
C ASP A 141 -5.75 -0.72 2.90
N ILE A 142 -4.84 0.21 2.63
CA ILE A 142 -3.41 -0.12 2.43
C ILE A 142 -2.79 -0.76 3.66
N TYR A 143 -3.27 -0.43 4.86
CA TYR A 143 -2.79 -1.00 6.11
C TYR A 143 -3.43 -2.36 6.44
N ASN A 144 -4.27 -2.92 5.55
CA ASN A 144 -4.70 -4.32 5.67
C ASN A 144 -3.47 -5.24 5.63
N PRO A 145 -3.35 -6.24 6.53
CA PRO A 145 -2.19 -7.15 6.57
C PRO A 145 -1.87 -7.80 5.22
N LYS A 146 -2.90 -8.16 4.42
CA LYS A 146 -2.70 -8.70 3.07
C LYS A 146 -2.11 -7.66 2.12
N ALA A 147 -2.54 -6.39 2.21
CA ALA A 147 -2.00 -5.32 1.38
C ALA A 147 -0.55 -5.02 1.76
N ILE A 148 -0.27 -4.84 3.05
CA ILE A 148 1.10 -4.61 3.56
C ILE A 148 2.05 -5.71 3.07
N GLN A 149 1.64 -6.99 3.19
CA GLN A 149 2.46 -8.11 2.71
C GLN A 149 2.71 -8.04 1.21
N ALA A 150 1.70 -7.65 0.41
CA ALA A 150 1.80 -7.57 -1.04
C ALA A 150 2.66 -6.38 -1.52
N THR A 151 2.86 -5.34 -0.70
CA THR A 151 3.76 -4.22 -1.04
C THR A 151 5.22 -4.63 -1.12
N MET A 152 5.61 -5.72 -0.45
CA MET A 152 7.01 -6.19 -0.36
C MET A 152 7.98 -5.07 0.06
N GLY A 153 7.56 -4.20 1.00
CA GLY A 153 8.34 -3.06 1.49
C GLY A 153 8.14 -1.74 0.71
N GLY A 154 7.49 -1.76 -0.45
CA GLY A 154 7.25 -0.55 -1.25
C GLY A 154 6.48 0.56 -0.52
N ILE A 155 5.67 0.21 0.48
CA ILE A 155 4.96 1.18 1.35
C ILE A 155 5.91 2.15 2.09
N ALA A 156 7.18 1.81 2.24
CA ALA A 156 8.18 2.69 2.85
C ALA A 156 8.55 3.90 1.98
N ARG A 157 8.30 3.81 0.67
CA ARG A 157 8.70 4.82 -0.32
C ARG A 157 7.53 5.40 -1.10
N VAL A 158 6.36 4.76 -1.04
CA VAL A 158 5.14 5.19 -1.73
C VAL A 158 4.11 5.67 -0.73
N ARG A 159 3.67 6.90 -0.87
CA ARG A 159 2.61 7.53 -0.05
C ARG A 159 1.25 7.21 -0.64
N VAL A 160 0.36 6.65 0.17
CA VAL A 160 -1.02 6.34 -0.25
C VAL A 160 -1.97 7.30 0.44
N HIS A 161 -2.68 8.09 -0.36
CA HIS A 161 -3.61 9.13 0.08
C HIS A 161 -5.05 8.70 -0.23
N TYR A 162 -5.94 8.81 0.74
CA TYR A 162 -7.38 8.57 0.53
C TYR A 162 -8.11 9.91 0.41
N THR A 163 -8.74 10.16 -0.74
CA THR A 163 -9.38 11.44 -1.06
C THR A 163 -10.55 11.28 -2.02
N ASP A 164 -11.38 12.31 -2.14
CA ASP A 164 -12.37 12.42 -3.22
C ASP A 164 -11.64 12.66 -4.54
N LEU A 165 -11.59 11.64 -5.41
CA LEU A 165 -10.88 11.72 -6.69
C LEU A 165 -11.48 12.79 -7.64
N PRO A 166 -12.78 12.89 -7.81
CA PRO A 166 -13.39 13.98 -8.59
C PRO A 166 -12.97 15.38 -8.11
N GLU A 167 -12.94 15.62 -6.81
CA GLU A 167 -12.53 16.91 -6.26
C GLU A 167 -11.03 17.15 -6.51
N LEU A 168 -10.21 16.15 -6.26
CA LEU A 168 -8.77 16.20 -6.53
C LEU A 168 -8.51 16.54 -8.01
N ILE A 169 -9.14 15.83 -8.95
CA ILE A 169 -8.89 16.01 -10.39
C ILE A 169 -9.34 17.40 -10.84
N ARG A 170 -10.48 17.92 -10.33
CA ARG A 170 -10.94 19.29 -10.66
C ARG A 170 -9.98 20.37 -10.16
N SER A 171 -9.20 20.09 -9.11
CA SER A 171 -8.20 21.05 -8.61
C SER A 171 -6.95 21.13 -9.49
N LEU A 172 -6.73 20.15 -10.38
CA LEU A 172 -5.58 20.10 -11.28
C LEU A 172 -5.80 20.98 -12.51
N ASN A 173 -4.93 21.96 -12.74
CA ASN A 173 -5.03 22.88 -13.89
C ASN A 173 -3.98 22.51 -14.95
N GLY A 174 -4.45 22.10 -16.13
CA GLY A 174 -3.56 21.81 -17.26
C GLY A 174 -2.72 20.53 -17.12
N VAL A 175 -2.95 19.74 -16.10
CA VAL A 175 -2.25 18.48 -15.85
C VAL A 175 -2.81 17.37 -16.73
N PRO A 176 -1.99 16.53 -17.36
CA PRO A 176 -2.47 15.34 -18.07
C PRO A 176 -3.14 14.36 -17.09
N VAL A 177 -4.42 14.07 -17.36
CA VAL A 177 -5.20 13.08 -16.61
C VAL A 177 -5.52 11.92 -17.54
N TYR A 178 -4.77 10.85 -17.39
CA TYR A 178 -4.90 9.63 -18.17
C TYR A 178 -5.87 8.67 -17.49
N GLY A 179 -6.83 8.13 -18.22
CA GLY A 179 -7.67 7.03 -17.76
C GLY A 179 -7.48 5.79 -18.62
N THR A 180 -7.48 4.62 -18.02
CA THR A 180 -7.33 3.34 -18.72
C THR A 180 -8.70 2.79 -19.13
N PHE A 181 -8.96 2.67 -20.45
CA PHE A 181 -10.22 2.25 -21.04
C PHE A 181 -10.01 1.30 -22.21
N LEU A 182 -11.01 0.46 -22.48
CA LEU A 182 -10.97 -0.45 -23.64
C LEU A 182 -11.08 0.28 -24.98
N ASP A 183 -11.74 1.44 -25.00
CA ASP A 183 -11.91 2.33 -26.17
C ASP A 183 -10.85 3.43 -26.26
N GLY A 184 -9.81 3.35 -25.44
CA GLY A 184 -8.70 4.32 -25.43
C GLY A 184 -7.72 4.13 -26.61
N LYS A 185 -6.78 5.06 -26.73
CA LYS A 185 -5.66 4.95 -27.67
C LYS A 185 -4.56 4.07 -27.09
N ASN A 186 -3.94 3.25 -27.94
CA ASN A 186 -2.86 2.35 -27.53
C ASN A 186 -1.73 3.13 -26.84
N ILE A 187 -1.41 2.76 -25.60
CA ILE A 187 -0.42 3.44 -24.77
C ILE A 187 0.97 3.51 -25.42
N TYR A 188 1.34 2.49 -26.20
CA TYR A 188 2.65 2.42 -26.88
C TYR A 188 2.76 3.35 -28.10
N GLU A 189 1.65 3.94 -28.56
CA GLU A 189 1.58 4.79 -29.72
C GLU A 189 1.30 6.27 -29.35
N GLN A 190 1.27 6.57 -28.02
CA GLN A 190 0.95 7.91 -27.54
C GLN A 190 2.18 8.59 -26.93
N PRO A 191 2.37 9.89 -27.19
CA PRO A 191 3.32 10.68 -26.41
C PRO A 191 2.78 10.84 -24.98
N LEU A 192 3.45 10.22 -24.04
CA LEU A 192 3.14 10.32 -22.62
C LEU A 192 3.95 11.45 -21.98
N SER A 193 3.39 12.07 -20.95
CA SER A 193 4.07 13.08 -20.15
C SER A 193 4.85 12.41 -19.02
N GLU A 194 5.94 13.03 -18.58
CA GLU A 194 6.70 12.61 -17.41
C GLU A 194 6.01 12.99 -16.07
N HIS A 195 4.92 13.75 -16.15
CA HIS A 195 4.09 14.18 -15.02
C HIS A 195 2.61 13.97 -15.34
N GLY A 196 1.78 13.99 -14.32
CA GLY A 196 0.35 13.84 -14.47
C GLY A 196 -0.25 12.74 -13.60
N LEU A 197 -1.49 12.39 -13.88
CA LEU A 197 -2.24 11.41 -13.11
C LEU A 197 -2.69 10.27 -14.03
N ILE A 198 -2.32 9.02 -13.70
CA ILE A 198 -2.85 7.84 -14.38
C ILE A 198 -3.92 7.22 -13.47
N ILE A 199 -5.13 7.11 -14.00
CA ILE A 199 -6.28 6.57 -13.28
C ILE A 199 -6.51 5.13 -13.70
N MET A 200 -6.60 4.25 -12.71
CA MET A 200 -6.98 2.86 -12.85
C MET A 200 -8.25 2.60 -12.05
N GLY A 201 -9.20 1.93 -12.65
CA GLY A 201 -10.49 1.63 -12.02
C GLY A 201 -10.57 0.27 -11.38
N ASN A 202 -11.76 -0.03 -10.85
CA ASN A 202 -12.13 -1.33 -10.31
C ASN A 202 -12.00 -2.43 -11.37
N GLU A 203 -11.58 -3.64 -10.95
CA GLU A 203 -11.31 -4.77 -11.84
C GLU A 203 -12.53 -5.22 -12.64
N GLY A 204 -13.73 -5.10 -12.07
CA GLY A 204 -14.99 -5.53 -12.72
C GLY A 204 -15.80 -4.40 -13.32
N LYS A 205 -15.72 -3.18 -12.74
CA LYS A 205 -16.59 -2.04 -13.11
C LYS A 205 -15.85 -0.96 -13.89
N GLY A 206 -14.50 -1.00 -13.91
CA GLY A 206 -13.69 0.05 -14.50
C GLY A 206 -13.68 1.34 -13.66
N ILE A 207 -13.42 2.46 -14.31
CA ILE A 207 -13.42 3.81 -13.73
C ILE A 207 -14.87 4.29 -13.58
N GLY A 208 -15.21 4.87 -12.44
CA GLY A 208 -16.52 5.43 -12.16
C GLY A 208 -16.86 6.62 -13.06
N ARG A 209 -18.14 6.82 -13.39
CA ARG A 209 -18.59 7.84 -14.33
C ARG A 209 -18.15 9.25 -13.94
N ASP A 210 -18.18 9.58 -12.65
CA ASP A 210 -17.82 10.93 -12.17
C ASP A 210 -16.33 11.21 -12.35
N VAL A 211 -15.49 10.20 -12.27
CA VAL A 211 -14.05 10.26 -12.54
C VAL A 211 -13.79 10.23 -14.05
N GLU A 212 -14.48 9.35 -14.80
CA GLU A 212 -14.34 9.23 -16.25
C GLU A 212 -14.55 10.55 -16.99
N GLN A 213 -15.56 11.34 -16.57
CA GLN A 213 -15.88 12.64 -17.18
C GLN A 213 -14.75 13.68 -17.03
N LEU A 214 -13.83 13.47 -16.11
CA LEU A 214 -12.70 14.36 -15.82
C LEU A 214 -11.40 13.88 -16.49
N VAL A 215 -11.41 12.69 -17.08
CA VAL A 215 -10.28 12.17 -17.86
C VAL A 215 -10.15 12.98 -19.14
N ASN A 216 -8.94 13.52 -19.40
CA ASN A 216 -8.68 14.26 -20.62
C ASN A 216 -7.88 13.47 -21.66
N ARG A 217 -7.35 12.30 -21.31
CA ARG A 217 -6.62 11.39 -22.21
C ARG A 217 -6.99 9.93 -21.93
N LYS A 218 -7.75 9.30 -22.81
CA LYS A 218 -8.09 7.88 -22.72
C LYS A 218 -6.97 7.01 -23.29
N LEU A 219 -6.44 6.09 -22.50
CA LEU A 219 -5.41 5.13 -22.87
C LEU A 219 -6.00 3.72 -22.94
N TYR A 220 -5.49 2.92 -23.85
CA TYR A 220 -5.71 1.49 -23.94
C TYR A 220 -4.39 0.75 -23.69
N ILE A 221 -4.41 -0.18 -22.75
CA ILE A 221 -3.29 -1.08 -22.48
C ILE A 221 -3.58 -2.40 -23.19
N PRO A 222 -2.87 -2.75 -24.29
CA PRO A 222 -3.10 -4.00 -24.99
C PRO A 222 -2.86 -5.21 -24.09
N ASN A 223 -3.86 -6.08 -23.98
CA ASN A 223 -3.74 -7.34 -23.27
C ASN A 223 -3.49 -8.47 -24.28
N LEU A 224 -2.27 -8.98 -24.32
CA LEU A 224 -1.91 -10.07 -25.22
C LEU A 224 -2.55 -11.42 -24.83
N SER A 225 -3.03 -11.57 -23.59
CA SER A 225 -3.64 -12.82 -23.11
C SER A 225 -5.07 -13.05 -23.63
N LEU A 226 -5.75 -12.00 -24.10
CA LEU A 226 -7.11 -12.11 -24.67
C LEU A 226 -7.14 -12.51 -26.16
N ILE A 227 -5.98 -12.65 -26.78
CA ILE A 227 -5.89 -13.07 -28.21
C ILE A 227 -6.14 -14.59 -28.38
N HIS A 228 -6.22 -15.33 -27.28
CA HIS A 228 -6.36 -16.79 -27.29
C HIS A 228 -7.70 -17.31 -26.68
N ILE A 229 -8.68 -16.47 -26.56
CA ILE A 229 -10.06 -16.89 -26.17
C ILE A 229 -10.99 -16.72 -27.35
#